data_7bca8b7b79e077f9dbb27bd2cf9a9c00
#
_entry.id   7bca8b7b79e077f9dbb27bd2cf9a9c00
#
_cell.length_a   1.000
_cell.length_b   1.000
_cell.length_c   1.000
_cell.angle_alpha   90.00
_cell.angle_beta   90.00
_cell.angle_gamma   90.00
#
_symmetry.space_group_name_H-M   'P 1'
#
loop_
_entity.id
_entity.type
_entity.pdbx_description
1 polymer ?
#
loop_
_entity_poly.entity_id
_entity_poly.type
_entity_poly.pdbx_seq_one_letter_code
_entity_poly.pdbx_strand_id
1 'polypeptide(L)'
;MTPRVCNVLRDAAGARMALGAGLFLGALLTAEAREDPATRGRELYERNCLQCHQSNGAGVPGVFPPLAGRDWSERGIERAIRVVCEGASGPMTVNGVAYDGVMPPVVLGDGAIADVLTHVLNSWGNPGGRVSARQVREVRATTKYPTAERQALAMEYPPLPPAPAGFTLREVARLPQKAVRMASDGKGRELFLLSENGDVRRLDLATGAIRPLFLAKDYLTRREGDLGGPLFVLAMTFDRRGRLLIAANQQNAAAKPAVNTVTIYRTTRRDADGSPADPRPWFEVSYPGRPAYIHAVEHMAIGPDGMLYVGNGARTDGGFSDPEGPFAGGGETPITACLWRLDPEVEKPEIEVYAQGIRNAYGFCWNDRGEMILTENGPDAHAPEELNLIERGRHYGFPYQFSDWTRKAYERTPEPPAGLKFTTPILNLGPDGGFNGSPVATFDPHSCPGGIVFLGDDFPEGYRGTYLVPRFGNLIRTPDDAAGFDVLRVALSRDAAGAYQARVNTLLKPLGRPIDVHLAGRGRVYILEYSRGTHNGASYSPPGRVLELAVAKS
;
A
#
# COMPACT_ATOMS: atom_id res chain seq x y z
N MET A 1 23.04 20.90 69.48
CA MET A 1 22.88 22.21 70.11
C MET A 1 21.78 22.95 69.41
N THR A 2 20.61 22.93 69.95
CA THR A 2 19.53 23.91 69.82
C THR A 2 19.86 25.10 70.72
N PRO A 3 19.29 26.28 70.56
CA PRO A 3 17.90 26.59 70.84
C PRO A 3 17.28 27.66 69.92
N ARG A 4 15.97 27.61 69.72
CA ARG A 4 14.80 28.24 70.45
C ARG A 4 14.70 29.75 70.21
N VAL A 5 13.59 30.17 69.69
CA VAL A 5 12.26 30.60 70.19
C VAL A 5 12.18 32.14 70.34
N CYS A 6 11.21 32.84 69.80
CA CYS A 6 9.98 33.30 70.43
C CYS A 6 9.16 34.28 69.59
N ASN A 7 7.88 33.99 69.52
CA ASN A 7 6.70 34.79 69.47
C ASN A 7 6.70 36.21 70.02
N VAL A 8 5.77 37.05 69.50
CA VAL A 8 4.68 37.75 70.28
C VAL A 8 3.88 38.64 69.32
N LEU A 9 2.69 38.35 69.03
CA LEU A 9 1.34 38.74 69.34
C LEU A 9 0.97 40.25 69.47
N ARG A 10 -0.23 40.54 68.91
CA ARG A 10 -1.29 41.51 69.28
C ARG A 10 -1.31 42.84 68.55
N ASP A 11 -2.40 43.39 68.19
CA ASP A 11 -3.88 43.36 68.18
C ASP A 11 -4.32 44.67 67.49
N ALA A 12 -5.24 44.75 66.74
CA ALA A 12 -6.65 45.06 66.90
C ALA A 12 -7.23 45.98 65.81
N ALA A 13 -8.38 45.56 65.39
CA ALA A 13 -9.62 46.31 65.11
C ALA A 13 -9.75 47.24 63.88
N GLY A 14 -10.59 46.85 62.99
CA GLY A 14 -11.80 47.63 62.67
C GLY A 14 -11.83 48.38 61.34
N ALA A 15 -12.48 47.84 60.35
CA ALA A 15 -13.58 48.52 59.64
C ALA A 15 -14.09 47.69 58.46
N ARG A 16 -15.39 47.41 58.47
CA ARG A 16 -16.11 46.79 57.34
C ARG A 16 -16.20 47.73 56.15
N MET A 17 -15.91 47.21 54.94
CA MET A 17 -16.65 47.59 53.75
C MET A 17 -16.59 46.47 52.70
N ALA A 18 -17.75 45.99 52.29
CA ALA A 18 -17.95 45.01 51.25
C ALA A 18 -17.73 45.66 49.88
N LEU A 19 -16.97 45.00 48.99
CA LEU A 19 -17.15 45.12 47.54
C LEU A 19 -16.61 43.87 46.86
N GLY A 20 -17.38 43.35 45.93
CA GLY A 20 -17.22 42.05 45.30
C GLY A 20 -15.91 41.80 44.59
N ALA A 21 -15.33 40.66 44.88
CA ALA A 21 -14.24 40.09 44.10
C ALA A 21 -14.83 39.17 43.01
N GLY A 22 -14.93 39.70 41.80
CA GLY A 22 -15.13 38.88 40.59
C GLY A 22 -13.91 37.98 40.35
N LEU A 23 -14.11 36.67 40.44
CA LEU A 23 -13.16 35.67 39.99
C LEU A 23 -13.03 35.79 38.47
N PHE A 24 -11.96 36.43 37.99
CA PHE A 24 -11.49 36.23 36.65
C PHE A 24 -10.73 34.88 36.60
N LEU A 25 -11.47 33.82 36.26
CA LEU A 25 -10.87 32.57 35.81
C LEU A 25 -10.38 32.81 34.40
N GLY A 26 -9.09 33.17 34.25
CA GLY A 26 -8.43 33.26 32.97
C GLY A 26 -8.36 31.85 32.36
N ALA A 27 -9.28 31.52 31.46
CA ALA A 27 -9.16 30.39 30.58
C ALA A 27 -7.95 30.68 29.69
N LEU A 28 -6.81 30.06 29.99
CA LEU A 28 -5.73 29.87 29.03
C LEU A 28 -6.29 28.94 27.93
N LEU A 29 -6.89 29.55 26.91
CA LEU A 29 -7.07 28.95 25.62
C LEU A 29 -5.65 28.76 25.04
N THR A 30 -5.08 27.59 25.20
CA THR A 30 -3.98 27.14 24.37
C THR A 30 -4.52 27.12 22.95
N ALA A 31 -4.24 28.17 22.19
CA ALA A 31 -4.37 28.15 20.76
C ALA A 31 -3.45 27.02 20.28
N GLU A 32 -4.00 25.85 19.96
CA GLU A 32 -3.30 24.87 19.16
C GLU A 32 -2.80 25.63 17.93
N ALA A 33 -1.48 25.71 17.76
CA ALA A 33 -0.87 26.32 16.61
C ALA A 33 -1.41 25.56 15.39
N ARG A 34 -2.32 26.18 14.62
CA ARG A 34 -2.78 25.63 13.35
C ARG A 34 -1.55 25.46 12.49
N GLU A 35 -1.23 24.21 12.14
CA GLU A 35 -0.17 23.92 11.19
C GLU A 35 -0.32 24.79 9.95
N ASP A 36 0.85 25.22 9.42
CA ASP A 36 0.88 26.04 8.21
C ASP A 36 0.18 25.32 7.04
N PRO A 37 -0.67 26.00 6.27
CA PRO A 37 -1.33 25.44 5.09
C PRO A 37 -0.38 24.78 4.09
N ALA A 38 0.85 25.26 3.97
CA ALA A 38 1.86 24.66 3.09
C ALA A 38 2.35 23.30 3.61
N THR A 39 2.48 23.14 4.92
CA THR A 39 2.85 21.85 5.56
C THR A 39 1.73 20.82 5.40
N ARG A 40 0.49 21.17 5.73
CA ARG A 40 -0.67 20.30 5.49
C ARG A 40 -0.85 19.97 4.01
N GLY A 41 -0.63 20.95 3.13
CA GLY A 41 -0.71 20.79 1.69
C GLY A 41 0.32 19.80 1.16
N ARG A 42 1.54 19.79 1.72
CA ARG A 42 2.57 18.81 1.38
C ARG A 42 2.14 17.39 1.76
N GLU A 43 1.66 17.17 2.98
CA GLU A 43 1.17 15.85 3.41
C GLU A 43 0.02 15.34 2.54
N LEU A 44 -0.92 16.23 2.16
CA LEU A 44 -2.02 15.89 1.27
C LEU A 44 -1.52 15.54 -0.14
N TYR A 45 -0.51 16.25 -0.63
CA TYR A 45 0.15 15.98 -1.91
C TYR A 45 0.81 14.60 -1.90
N GLU A 46 1.58 14.31 -0.87
CA GLU A 46 2.28 13.04 -0.69
C GLU A 46 1.32 11.85 -0.68
N ARG A 47 0.14 12.00 -0.06
CA ARG A 47 -0.88 10.95 0.02
C ARG A 47 -1.72 10.78 -1.24
N ASN A 48 -1.93 11.84 -2.01
CA ASN A 48 -2.94 11.82 -3.07
C ASN A 48 -2.40 12.12 -4.48
N CYS A 49 -1.21 12.67 -4.61
CA CYS A 49 -0.70 13.21 -5.87
C CYS A 49 0.69 12.65 -6.25
N LEU A 50 1.52 12.36 -5.24
CA LEU A 50 2.93 11.99 -5.39
C LEU A 50 3.13 10.80 -6.33
N GLN A 51 2.28 9.78 -6.24
CA GLN A 51 2.42 8.54 -7.00
C GLN A 51 2.47 8.78 -8.51
N CYS A 52 1.69 9.75 -9.02
CA CYS A 52 1.65 10.09 -10.44
C CYS A 52 2.54 11.30 -10.74
N HIS A 53 2.47 12.33 -9.91
CA HIS A 53 3.14 13.60 -10.19
C HIS A 53 4.55 13.72 -9.63
N GLN A 54 5.04 12.69 -8.93
CA GLN A 54 6.38 12.55 -8.34
C GLN A 54 6.69 13.61 -7.27
N SER A 55 7.70 13.38 -6.43
CA SER A 55 8.07 14.28 -5.33
C SER A 55 8.58 15.66 -5.80
N ASN A 56 9.12 15.73 -7.01
CA ASN A 56 9.61 16.94 -7.65
C ASN A 56 8.57 17.61 -8.56
N GLY A 57 7.34 17.12 -8.61
CA GLY A 57 6.28 17.63 -9.47
C GLY A 57 6.52 17.45 -10.97
N ALA A 58 7.54 16.67 -11.39
CA ALA A 58 7.91 16.50 -12.79
C ALA A 58 6.98 15.54 -13.54
N GLY A 59 6.19 14.74 -12.83
CA GLY A 59 5.38 13.68 -13.43
C GLY A 59 6.24 12.61 -14.11
N VAL A 60 5.64 11.93 -15.09
CA VAL A 60 6.33 10.96 -15.96
C VAL A 60 6.05 11.34 -17.41
N PRO A 61 7.06 11.71 -18.21
CA PRO A 61 6.86 12.15 -19.57
C PRO A 61 6.03 11.18 -20.40
N GLY A 62 4.99 11.69 -21.08
CA GLY A 62 4.08 10.90 -21.90
C GLY A 62 3.03 10.09 -21.11
N VAL A 63 3.18 9.94 -19.79
CA VAL A 63 2.26 9.16 -18.92
C VAL A 63 1.52 10.07 -17.94
N PHE A 64 2.25 10.76 -17.06
CA PHE A 64 1.68 11.66 -16.07
C PHE A 64 2.23 13.08 -16.25
N PRO A 65 1.36 14.10 -16.45
CA PRO A 65 1.82 15.46 -16.73
C PRO A 65 2.53 16.07 -15.51
N PRO A 66 3.51 16.96 -15.73
CA PRO A 66 4.15 17.69 -14.64
C PRO A 66 3.20 18.70 -13.99
N LEU A 67 3.38 18.90 -12.71
CA LEU A 67 2.81 20.01 -11.92
C LEU A 67 3.84 21.14 -11.74
N ALA A 68 5.11 20.87 -12.00
CA ALA A 68 6.16 21.88 -12.09
C ALA A 68 6.12 22.56 -13.46
N GLY A 69 6.31 23.89 -13.47
CA GLY A 69 6.42 24.67 -14.70
C GLY A 69 5.23 25.58 -15.01
N ARG A 70 5.45 26.52 -15.92
CA ARG A 70 4.54 27.65 -16.19
C ARG A 70 3.24 27.28 -16.89
N ASP A 71 3.25 26.26 -17.77
CA ASP A 71 2.11 25.93 -18.63
C ASP A 71 0.86 25.55 -17.84
N TRP A 72 1.03 24.84 -16.78
CA TRP A 72 -0.07 24.45 -15.89
C TRP A 72 -0.61 25.63 -15.04
N SER A 73 0.27 26.46 -14.52
CA SER A 73 -0.11 27.62 -13.70
C SER A 73 -0.78 28.72 -14.51
N GLU A 74 -0.42 28.87 -15.79
CA GLU A 74 -0.99 29.87 -16.70
C GLU A 74 -2.45 29.58 -17.09
N ARG A 75 -2.90 28.32 -16.94
CA ARG A 75 -4.30 27.90 -17.17
C ARG A 75 -5.26 28.25 -16.04
N GLY A 76 -4.72 28.84 -14.97
CA GLY A 76 -5.47 29.38 -13.84
C GLY A 76 -5.88 28.36 -12.78
N ILE A 77 -6.04 28.88 -11.58
CA ILE A 77 -6.39 28.14 -10.37
C ILE A 77 -7.76 27.46 -10.46
N GLU A 78 -8.72 28.08 -11.14
CA GLU A 78 -10.06 27.51 -11.31
C GLU A 78 -10.00 26.17 -12.05
N ARG A 79 -9.20 26.08 -13.11
CA ARG A 79 -9.00 24.83 -13.83
C ARG A 79 -8.32 23.77 -12.95
N ALA A 80 -7.31 24.15 -12.17
CA ALA A 80 -6.66 23.24 -11.24
C ALA A 80 -7.65 22.67 -10.21
N ILE A 81 -8.48 23.53 -9.61
CA ILE A 81 -9.54 23.10 -8.68
C ILE A 81 -10.51 22.14 -9.37
N ARG A 82 -10.97 22.48 -10.58
CA ARG A 82 -11.89 21.64 -11.35
C ARG A 82 -11.30 20.28 -11.66
N VAL A 83 -10.04 20.22 -12.09
CA VAL A 83 -9.33 18.95 -12.36
C VAL A 83 -9.23 18.09 -11.11
N VAL A 84 -8.92 18.67 -9.95
CA VAL A 84 -8.92 17.90 -8.70
C VAL A 84 -10.33 17.38 -8.35
N CYS A 85 -11.37 18.18 -8.55
CA CYS A 85 -12.75 17.82 -8.22
C CYS A 85 -13.38 16.81 -9.19
N GLU A 86 -13.13 16.94 -10.49
CA GLU A 86 -13.80 16.14 -11.53
C GLU A 86 -12.91 15.09 -12.18
N GLY A 87 -11.61 15.21 -11.97
CA GLY A 87 -10.61 14.50 -12.75
C GLY A 87 -10.38 15.15 -14.12
N ALA A 88 -9.50 14.54 -14.91
CA ALA A 88 -9.22 14.90 -16.28
C ALA A 88 -9.02 13.64 -17.13
N SER A 89 -9.45 13.67 -18.39
CA SER A 89 -9.28 12.57 -19.33
C SER A 89 -9.19 13.09 -20.77
N GLY A 90 -8.60 12.28 -21.63
CA GLY A 90 -8.40 12.60 -23.05
C GLY A 90 -7.09 13.34 -23.32
N PRO A 91 -6.80 13.55 -24.63
CA PRO A 91 -5.53 14.12 -25.05
C PRO A 91 -5.33 15.56 -24.54
N MET A 92 -4.16 15.82 -23.98
CA MET A 92 -3.73 17.15 -23.53
C MET A 92 -2.25 17.35 -23.80
N THR A 93 -1.84 18.60 -23.91
CA THR A 93 -0.41 18.96 -24.03
C THR A 93 -0.02 19.79 -22.82
N VAL A 94 1.05 19.41 -22.15
CA VAL A 94 1.62 20.14 -21.00
C VAL A 94 3.12 20.30 -21.25
N ASN A 95 3.62 21.53 -21.18
CA ASN A 95 5.02 21.87 -21.46
C ASN A 95 5.53 21.30 -22.80
N GLY A 96 4.69 21.28 -23.84
CA GLY A 96 5.03 20.78 -25.17
C GLY A 96 4.99 19.26 -25.33
N VAL A 97 4.73 18.49 -24.26
CA VAL A 97 4.61 17.02 -24.29
C VAL A 97 3.13 16.62 -24.34
N ALA A 98 2.81 15.68 -25.22
CA ALA A 98 1.45 15.13 -25.32
C ALA A 98 1.21 14.07 -24.24
N TYR A 99 0.03 14.10 -23.64
CA TYR A 99 -0.47 13.13 -22.65
C TYR A 99 -1.89 12.71 -23.06
N ASP A 100 -2.23 11.44 -22.91
CA ASP A 100 -3.57 10.90 -23.09
C ASP A 100 -3.91 9.94 -21.95
N GLY A 101 -3.75 10.44 -20.71
CA GLY A 101 -4.01 9.71 -19.50
C GLY A 101 -5.34 10.08 -18.85
N VAL A 102 -5.66 9.39 -17.75
CA VAL A 102 -6.78 9.71 -16.88
C VAL A 102 -6.25 10.14 -15.52
N MET A 103 -6.57 11.36 -15.10
CA MET A 103 -6.47 11.77 -13.71
C MET A 103 -7.86 11.59 -13.07
N PRO A 104 -8.03 10.69 -12.11
CA PRO A 104 -9.31 10.52 -11.44
C PRO A 104 -9.63 11.72 -10.53
N PRO A 105 -10.92 11.96 -10.21
CA PRO A 105 -11.29 12.95 -9.20
C PRO A 105 -10.75 12.55 -7.83
N VAL A 106 -10.26 13.53 -7.07
CA VAL A 106 -9.72 13.31 -5.72
C VAL A 106 -10.77 13.71 -4.68
N VAL A 107 -11.19 12.76 -3.83
CA VAL A 107 -12.23 13.02 -2.80
C VAL A 107 -11.59 13.69 -1.59
N LEU A 108 -11.52 15.02 -1.63
CA LEU A 108 -11.00 15.86 -0.55
C LEU A 108 -12.01 16.98 -0.24
N GLY A 109 -12.04 17.41 1.02
CA GLY A 109 -12.79 18.61 1.43
C GLY A 109 -12.19 19.89 0.84
N ASP A 110 -13.00 20.96 0.78
CA ASP A 110 -12.59 22.24 0.16
C ASP A 110 -11.32 22.84 0.78
N GLY A 111 -11.15 22.71 2.10
CA GLY A 111 -9.94 23.15 2.81
C GLY A 111 -8.71 22.34 2.41
N ALA A 112 -8.84 21.03 2.29
CA ALA A 112 -7.75 20.14 1.90
C ALA A 112 -7.31 20.37 0.44
N ILE A 113 -8.26 20.58 -0.48
CA ILE A 113 -7.91 20.97 -1.86
C ILE A 113 -7.21 22.32 -1.89
N ALA A 114 -7.66 23.28 -1.06
CA ALA A 114 -7.00 24.57 -0.95
C ALA A 114 -5.56 24.45 -0.46
N ASP A 115 -5.31 23.63 0.56
CA ASP A 115 -3.99 23.41 1.13
C ASP A 115 -3.05 22.71 0.12
N VAL A 116 -3.49 21.64 -0.55
CA VAL A 116 -2.67 20.93 -1.54
C VAL A 116 -2.33 21.79 -2.75
N LEU A 117 -3.27 22.55 -3.26
CA LEU A 117 -3.02 23.46 -4.38
C LEU A 117 -2.12 24.63 -3.98
N THR A 118 -2.23 25.11 -2.74
CA THR A 118 -1.29 26.11 -2.18
C THR A 118 0.12 25.55 -2.13
N HIS A 119 0.30 24.30 -1.68
CA HIS A 119 1.59 23.62 -1.70
C HIS A 119 2.16 23.53 -3.12
N VAL A 120 1.39 23.04 -4.08
CA VAL A 120 1.81 22.90 -5.48
C VAL A 120 2.24 24.25 -6.06
N LEU A 121 1.48 25.32 -5.83
CA LEU A 121 1.83 26.67 -6.32
C LEU A 121 3.15 27.20 -5.74
N ASN A 122 3.54 26.78 -4.54
CA ASN A 122 4.76 27.25 -3.88
C ASN A 122 5.91 26.24 -3.96
N SER A 123 5.78 25.20 -4.79
CA SER A 123 6.78 24.16 -4.99
C SER A 123 7.40 24.25 -6.39
N TRP A 124 8.59 23.67 -6.55
CA TRP A 124 9.27 23.38 -7.83
C TRP A 124 9.41 24.59 -8.78
N GLY A 125 9.55 25.81 -8.23
CA GLY A 125 9.68 27.03 -9.03
C GLY A 125 8.39 27.52 -9.67
N ASN A 126 7.24 27.03 -9.26
CA ASN A 126 5.93 27.55 -9.65
C ASN A 126 5.74 29.00 -9.16
N PRO A 127 4.78 29.78 -9.71
CA PRO A 127 4.71 31.25 -9.51
C PRO A 127 4.37 31.67 -8.07
N GLY A 128 4.08 30.72 -7.18
CA GLY A 128 3.63 31.00 -5.83
C GLY A 128 2.16 31.38 -5.75
N GLY A 129 1.64 31.52 -4.55
CA GLY A 129 0.28 31.94 -4.31
C GLY A 129 -0.44 31.13 -3.24
N ARG A 130 -1.69 31.51 -2.97
CA ARG A 130 -2.55 30.84 -1.99
C ARG A 130 -3.94 30.59 -2.57
N VAL A 131 -4.41 29.37 -2.39
CA VAL A 131 -5.80 28.98 -2.69
C VAL A 131 -6.59 28.97 -1.38
N SER A 132 -7.80 29.47 -1.41
CA SER A 132 -8.71 29.46 -0.26
C SER A 132 -9.80 28.41 -0.41
N ALA A 133 -10.25 27.87 0.71
CA ALA A 133 -11.38 26.93 0.74
C ALA A 133 -12.67 27.55 0.11
N ARG A 134 -12.81 28.88 0.15
CA ARG A 134 -13.93 29.57 -0.49
C ARG A 134 -13.85 29.46 -2.01
N GLN A 135 -12.68 29.72 -2.62
CA GLN A 135 -12.46 29.57 -4.06
C GLN A 135 -12.73 28.13 -4.50
N VAL A 136 -12.24 27.13 -3.73
CA VAL A 136 -12.50 25.73 -4.02
C VAL A 136 -14.00 25.44 -4.01
N ARG A 137 -14.73 25.89 -3.01
CA ARG A 137 -16.18 25.71 -2.88
C ARG A 137 -16.95 26.33 -4.05
N GLU A 138 -16.59 27.54 -4.42
CA GLU A 138 -17.24 28.27 -5.54
C GLU A 138 -17.06 27.51 -6.87
N VAL A 139 -15.85 27.04 -7.17
CA VAL A 139 -15.58 26.24 -8.37
C VAL A 139 -16.25 24.88 -8.30
N ARG A 140 -16.11 24.16 -7.17
CA ARG A 140 -16.71 22.84 -6.97
C ARG A 140 -18.22 22.86 -7.17
N ALA A 141 -18.93 23.91 -6.72
CA ALA A 141 -20.36 24.03 -6.88
C ALA A 141 -20.81 23.98 -8.35
N THR A 142 -19.92 24.30 -9.30
CA THR A 142 -20.18 24.26 -10.75
C THR A 142 -19.70 22.95 -11.40
N THR A 143 -19.17 22.00 -10.63
CA THR A 143 -18.71 20.70 -11.12
C THR A 143 -19.81 19.64 -11.02
N LYS A 144 -19.60 18.48 -11.64
CA LYS A 144 -20.52 17.33 -11.50
C LYS A 144 -20.60 16.79 -10.05
N TYR A 145 -19.64 17.16 -9.19
CA TYR A 145 -19.59 16.81 -7.77
C TYR A 145 -19.58 18.07 -6.89
N PRO A 146 -20.73 18.71 -6.69
CA PRO A 146 -20.83 20.01 -6.02
C PRO A 146 -20.43 20.03 -4.55
N THR A 147 -20.34 18.84 -3.90
CA THR A 147 -19.78 18.68 -2.54
C THR A 147 -18.91 17.46 -2.45
N ALA A 148 -17.98 17.43 -1.46
CA ALA A 148 -17.14 16.27 -1.20
C ALA A 148 -17.99 15.05 -0.77
N GLU A 149 -19.08 15.28 -0.04
CA GLU A 149 -20.01 14.24 0.37
C GLU A 149 -20.73 13.63 -0.84
N ARG A 150 -21.20 14.45 -1.80
CA ARG A 150 -21.77 13.95 -3.06
C ARG A 150 -20.76 13.21 -3.92
N GLN A 151 -19.53 13.68 -3.95
CA GLN A 151 -18.45 12.97 -4.62
C GLN A 151 -18.18 11.61 -3.95
N ALA A 152 -18.12 11.56 -2.61
CA ALA A 152 -17.95 10.32 -1.86
C ALA A 152 -19.14 9.35 -2.04
N LEU A 153 -20.37 9.88 -2.08
CA LEU A 153 -21.58 9.07 -2.30
C LEU A 153 -21.66 8.52 -3.73
N ALA A 154 -21.19 9.28 -4.72
CA ALA A 154 -21.11 8.81 -6.12
C ALA A 154 -20.11 7.66 -6.29
N MET A 155 -19.22 7.44 -5.33
CA MET A 155 -18.32 6.30 -5.24
C MET A 155 -18.85 5.30 -4.21
N GLU A 156 -20.03 4.74 -4.47
CA GLU A 156 -20.64 3.74 -3.60
C GLU A 156 -19.79 2.45 -3.57
N TYR A 157 -19.98 1.66 -2.49
CA TYR A 157 -19.44 0.30 -2.49
C TYR A 157 -20.09 -0.52 -3.61
N PRO A 158 -19.33 -1.29 -4.36
CA PRO A 158 -19.93 -2.23 -5.28
C PRO A 158 -20.86 -3.19 -4.51
N PRO A 159 -21.99 -3.59 -5.11
CA PRO A 159 -22.83 -4.61 -4.49
C PRO A 159 -22.00 -5.86 -4.26
N LEU A 160 -22.31 -6.62 -3.20
CA LEU A 160 -21.67 -7.90 -3.00
C LEU A 160 -22.05 -8.84 -4.15
N PRO A 161 -21.06 -9.49 -4.79
CA PRO A 161 -21.37 -10.54 -5.76
C PRO A 161 -22.05 -11.72 -5.07
N PRO A 162 -22.75 -12.59 -5.84
CA PRO A 162 -23.30 -13.82 -5.30
C PRO A 162 -22.21 -14.66 -4.62
N ALA A 163 -22.51 -15.21 -3.45
CA ALA A 163 -21.60 -16.15 -2.80
C ALA A 163 -21.50 -17.43 -3.64
N PRO A 164 -20.31 -18.02 -3.77
CA PRO A 164 -20.13 -19.32 -4.42
C PRO A 164 -20.92 -20.43 -3.70
N ALA A 165 -21.28 -21.48 -4.41
CA ALA A 165 -21.95 -22.63 -3.81
C ALA A 165 -21.16 -23.21 -2.63
N GLY A 166 -21.83 -23.43 -1.50
CA GLY A 166 -21.21 -23.88 -0.26
C GLY A 166 -20.60 -22.79 0.61
N PHE A 167 -20.75 -21.52 0.23
CA PHE A 167 -20.24 -20.37 1.01
C PHE A 167 -21.32 -19.34 1.29
N THR A 168 -21.03 -18.51 2.29
CA THR A 168 -21.69 -17.24 2.54
C THR A 168 -20.68 -16.11 2.35
N LEU A 169 -21.13 -14.97 1.82
CA LEU A 169 -20.33 -13.75 1.66
C LEU A 169 -21.01 -12.61 2.39
N ARG A 170 -20.28 -11.91 3.26
CA ARG A 170 -20.82 -10.74 3.97
C ARG A 170 -19.76 -9.63 4.14
N GLU A 171 -20.24 -8.41 4.27
CA GLU A 171 -19.43 -7.28 4.74
C GLU A 171 -19.20 -7.44 6.27
N VAL A 172 -17.94 -7.35 6.70
CA VAL A 172 -17.54 -7.39 8.12
C VAL A 172 -17.45 -5.97 8.67
N ALA A 173 -16.72 -5.11 7.97
CA ALA A 173 -16.51 -3.73 8.40
C ALA A 173 -16.12 -2.82 7.24
N ARG A 174 -16.53 -1.58 7.29
CA ARG A 174 -16.07 -0.49 6.41
C ARG A 174 -14.85 0.17 7.00
N LEU A 175 -13.84 0.42 6.18
CA LEU A 175 -12.57 0.95 6.64
C LEU A 175 -12.66 2.46 6.88
N PRO A 176 -12.12 2.97 8.02
CA PRO A 176 -12.02 4.41 8.25
C PRO A 176 -10.89 5.06 7.43
N GLN A 177 -9.90 4.28 7.01
CA GLN A 177 -8.81 4.65 6.11
C GLN A 177 -8.39 3.43 5.29
N LYS A 178 -7.71 3.66 4.18
CA LYS A 178 -7.21 2.59 3.31
C LYS A 178 -6.24 1.69 4.07
N ALA A 179 -6.39 0.38 3.90
CA ALA A 179 -5.50 -0.62 4.44
C ALA A 179 -4.93 -1.47 3.31
N VAL A 180 -3.70 -1.93 3.48
CA VAL A 180 -2.93 -2.64 2.44
C VAL A 180 -2.64 -4.09 2.81
N ARG A 181 -2.71 -4.43 4.10
CA ARG A 181 -2.37 -5.77 4.58
C ARG A 181 -3.20 -6.18 5.79
N MET A 182 -3.49 -7.47 5.86
CA MET A 182 -4.10 -8.12 7.03
C MET A 182 -3.13 -9.12 7.67
N ALA A 183 -3.25 -9.27 8.99
CA ALA A 183 -2.59 -10.33 9.74
C ALA A 183 -3.48 -10.80 10.88
N SER A 184 -3.28 -12.02 11.37
CA SER A 184 -3.94 -12.53 12.58
C SER A 184 -2.95 -13.16 13.55
N ASP A 185 -3.28 -13.15 14.84
CA ASP A 185 -2.50 -13.80 15.89
C ASP A 185 -2.84 -15.30 16.04
N GLY A 186 -3.62 -15.85 15.12
CA GLY A 186 -4.05 -17.25 15.11
C GLY A 186 -5.22 -17.57 16.06
N LYS A 187 -5.71 -16.63 16.87
CA LYS A 187 -6.82 -16.87 17.82
C LYS A 187 -8.21 -16.77 17.19
N GLY A 188 -8.30 -16.27 15.95
CA GLY A 188 -9.54 -16.20 15.17
C GLY A 188 -10.60 -15.22 15.69
N ARG A 189 -10.21 -14.29 16.55
CA ARG A 189 -11.09 -13.25 17.11
C ARG A 189 -10.95 -11.90 16.45
N GLU A 190 -9.74 -11.56 16.06
CA GLU A 190 -9.38 -10.26 15.52
C GLU A 190 -8.53 -10.41 14.27
N LEU A 191 -8.65 -9.44 13.38
CA LEU A 191 -7.68 -9.15 12.34
C LEU A 191 -6.96 -7.84 12.64
N PHE A 192 -5.71 -7.80 12.27
CA PHE A 192 -4.89 -6.60 12.34
C PHE A 192 -4.80 -6.02 10.93
N LEU A 193 -5.10 -4.75 10.80
CA LEU A 193 -5.17 -4.02 9.53
C LEU A 193 -4.04 -3.01 9.48
N LEU A 194 -3.15 -3.11 8.51
CA LEU A 194 -2.06 -2.17 8.27
C LEU A 194 -2.47 -1.18 7.19
N SER A 195 -2.35 0.10 7.50
CA SER A 195 -2.51 1.18 6.53
C SER A 195 -1.16 1.57 5.93
N GLU A 196 -1.15 2.08 4.71
CA GLU A 196 0.07 2.45 3.97
C GLU A 196 0.97 3.47 4.69
N ASN A 197 0.40 4.28 5.59
CA ASN A 197 1.14 5.22 6.43
C ASN A 197 1.76 4.59 7.68
N GLY A 198 1.50 3.30 7.94
CA GLY A 198 1.99 2.58 9.11
C GLY A 198 1.03 2.51 10.31
N ASP A 199 -0.16 3.10 10.24
CA ASP A 199 -1.15 2.89 11.29
C ASP A 199 -1.62 1.43 11.31
N VAL A 200 -1.66 0.83 12.49
CA VAL A 200 -2.20 -0.52 12.70
C VAL A 200 -3.47 -0.45 13.52
N ARG A 201 -4.52 -1.10 13.05
CA ARG A 201 -5.81 -1.21 13.72
C ARG A 201 -6.19 -2.66 13.99
N ARG A 202 -6.99 -2.87 15.03
CA ARG A 202 -7.64 -4.16 15.31
C ARG A 202 -9.07 -4.13 14.81
N LEU A 203 -9.47 -5.15 14.08
CA LEU A 203 -10.84 -5.43 13.66
C LEU A 203 -11.38 -6.61 14.47
N ASP A 204 -12.36 -6.38 15.29
CA ASP A 204 -13.10 -7.45 15.98
C ASP A 204 -14.04 -8.14 14.98
N LEU A 205 -13.85 -9.43 14.76
CA LEU A 205 -14.56 -10.20 13.74
C LEU A 205 -16.02 -10.53 14.09
N ALA A 206 -16.37 -10.45 15.37
CA ALA A 206 -17.74 -10.68 15.81
C ALA A 206 -18.62 -9.44 15.66
N THR A 207 -18.06 -8.26 15.96
CA THR A 207 -18.81 -7.00 16.01
C THR A 207 -18.55 -6.08 14.82
N GLY A 208 -17.47 -6.29 14.06
CA GLY A 208 -17.02 -5.38 13.00
C GLY A 208 -16.37 -4.09 13.52
N ALA A 209 -16.16 -3.99 14.85
CA ALA A 209 -15.57 -2.79 15.44
C ALA A 209 -14.08 -2.67 15.11
N ILE A 210 -13.67 -1.50 14.61
CA ILE A 210 -12.28 -1.17 14.29
C ILE A 210 -11.73 -0.20 15.34
N ARG A 211 -10.60 -0.55 15.96
CA ARG A 211 -9.92 0.27 16.98
C ARG A 211 -8.44 0.44 16.65
N PRO A 212 -7.83 1.60 16.94
CA PRO A 212 -6.38 1.76 16.78
C PRO A 212 -5.63 0.80 17.71
N LEU A 213 -4.51 0.26 17.23
CA LEU A 213 -3.51 -0.46 18.02
C LEU A 213 -2.23 0.38 18.13
N PHE A 214 -1.63 0.74 16.99
CA PHE A 214 -0.49 1.63 16.90
C PHE A 214 -0.78 2.76 15.93
N LEU A 215 -0.35 3.95 16.25
CA LEU A 215 -0.28 5.03 15.27
C LEU A 215 1.16 5.14 14.76
N ALA A 216 1.33 5.35 13.48
CA ALA A 216 2.65 5.47 12.83
C ALA A 216 3.57 6.46 13.56
N LYS A 217 3.02 7.61 13.99
CA LYS A 217 3.76 8.65 14.72
C LYS A 217 4.36 8.20 16.07
N ASP A 218 3.85 7.10 16.64
CA ASP A 218 4.25 6.64 17.98
C ASP A 218 5.38 5.62 17.96
N TYR A 219 5.65 4.98 16.78
CA TYR A 219 6.67 3.94 16.69
C TYR A 219 7.63 4.06 15.50
N LEU A 220 7.21 4.68 14.39
CA LEU A 220 8.11 4.87 13.26
C LEU A 220 9.21 5.87 13.63
N THR A 221 10.45 5.45 13.47
CA THR A 221 11.63 6.28 13.74
C THR A 221 11.83 7.36 12.68
N ARG A 222 11.23 7.18 11.49
CA ARG A 222 11.25 8.13 10.38
C ARG A 222 9.84 8.32 9.87
N ARG A 223 9.53 9.53 9.39
CA ARG A 223 8.21 9.89 8.87
C ARG A 223 8.30 10.20 7.39
N GLU A 224 7.15 10.15 6.74
CA GLU A 224 7.03 10.56 5.35
C GLU A 224 7.55 11.98 5.16
N GLY A 225 8.38 12.18 4.12
CA GLY A 225 8.99 13.47 3.80
C GLY A 225 10.21 13.87 4.62
N ASP A 226 10.52 13.23 5.75
CA ASP A 226 11.67 13.59 6.60
C ASP A 226 13.00 13.61 5.84
N LEU A 227 13.16 12.73 4.84
CA LEU A 227 14.36 12.60 4.02
C LEU A 227 14.11 12.96 2.55
N GLY A 228 13.06 13.72 2.26
CA GLY A 228 12.70 14.18 0.92
C GLY A 228 12.21 13.08 -0.01
N GLY A 229 11.83 11.91 0.50
CA GLY A 229 11.33 10.77 -0.26
C GLY A 229 10.20 10.06 0.47
N PRO A 230 9.48 9.16 -0.24
CA PRO A 230 8.33 8.47 0.31
C PRO A 230 8.70 7.51 1.44
N LEU A 231 7.71 7.26 2.30
CA LEU A 231 7.68 6.19 3.29
C LEU A 231 6.56 5.23 2.95
N PHE A 232 6.89 3.96 2.71
CA PHE A 232 5.93 2.89 2.47
C PHE A 232 5.96 1.88 3.61
N VAL A 233 4.78 1.57 4.17
CA VAL A 233 4.62 0.55 5.22
C VAL A 233 3.58 -0.45 4.72
N LEU A 234 4.03 -1.53 4.07
CA LEU A 234 3.16 -2.40 3.26
C LEU A 234 3.10 -3.85 3.74
N ALA A 235 4.03 -4.27 4.61
CA ALA A 235 4.09 -5.66 5.06
C ALA A 235 3.96 -5.78 6.57
N MET A 236 3.18 -6.76 7.00
CA MET A 236 2.92 -7.07 8.40
C MET A 236 2.65 -8.56 8.58
N THR A 237 3.21 -9.16 9.62
CA THR A 237 2.95 -10.57 9.98
C THR A 237 3.17 -10.81 11.47
N PHE A 238 2.67 -11.93 11.98
CA PHE A 238 2.99 -12.42 13.31
C PHE A 238 4.04 -13.53 13.22
N ASP A 239 4.99 -13.53 14.13
CA ASP A 239 5.88 -14.68 14.31
C ASP A 239 5.26 -15.77 15.21
N ARG A 240 5.95 -16.90 15.33
CA ARG A 240 5.48 -18.04 16.15
C ARG A 240 5.35 -17.73 17.65
N ARG A 241 6.03 -16.69 18.14
CA ARG A 241 5.88 -16.20 19.52
C ARG A 241 4.73 -15.21 19.66
N GLY A 242 4.06 -14.88 18.56
CA GLY A 242 2.99 -13.89 18.50
C GLY A 242 3.50 -12.46 18.65
N ARG A 243 4.78 -12.19 18.29
CA ARG A 243 5.29 -10.83 18.12
C ARG A 243 4.83 -10.32 16.74
N LEU A 244 4.33 -9.10 16.69
CA LEU A 244 3.94 -8.47 15.44
C LEU A 244 5.18 -7.83 14.80
N LEU A 245 5.41 -8.12 13.51
CA LEU A 245 6.45 -7.53 12.69
C LEU A 245 5.82 -6.62 11.65
N ILE A 246 6.40 -5.44 11.44
CA ILE A 246 5.93 -4.43 10.49
C ILE A 246 7.14 -3.91 9.71
N ALA A 247 7.11 -3.94 8.38
CA ALA A 247 8.20 -3.43 7.55
C ALA A 247 7.87 -2.04 7.00
N ALA A 248 8.79 -1.11 7.20
CA ALA A 248 8.76 0.24 6.67
C ALA A 248 9.95 0.47 5.72
N ASN A 249 9.69 1.10 4.59
CA ASN A 249 10.68 1.46 3.59
C ASN A 249 10.75 2.98 3.50
N GLN A 250 11.85 3.56 3.92
CA GLN A 250 12.10 5.00 3.86
C GLN A 250 13.09 5.33 2.78
N GLN A 251 12.71 6.18 1.86
CA GLN A 251 13.63 6.70 0.85
C GLN A 251 14.25 8.02 1.32
N ASN A 252 15.58 8.09 1.24
CA ASN A 252 16.32 9.34 1.34
C ASN A 252 16.65 9.82 -0.08
N ALA A 253 15.77 10.66 -0.63
CA ALA A 253 15.92 11.22 -1.97
C ALA A 253 16.96 12.36 -2.03
N ALA A 254 17.35 12.95 -0.90
CA ALA A 254 18.38 13.99 -0.82
C ALA A 254 19.80 13.42 -0.88
N ALA A 255 20.00 12.16 -0.53
CA ALA A 255 21.29 11.47 -0.67
C ALA A 255 21.65 11.28 -2.15
N LYS A 256 22.95 11.26 -2.45
CA LYS A 256 23.47 11.03 -3.82
C LYS A 256 24.51 9.91 -3.81
N PRO A 257 24.20 8.73 -4.34
CA PRO A 257 22.88 8.32 -4.87
C PRO A 257 21.80 8.29 -3.77
N ALA A 258 20.53 8.36 -4.17
CA ALA A 258 19.43 8.17 -3.24
C ALA A 258 19.56 6.82 -2.52
N VAL A 259 19.12 6.76 -1.27
CA VAL A 259 19.21 5.56 -0.44
C VAL A 259 17.82 5.13 0.00
N ASN A 260 17.51 3.86 -0.13
CA ASN A 260 16.34 3.25 0.49
C ASN A 260 16.76 2.49 1.75
N THR A 261 16.04 2.69 2.84
CA THR A 261 16.25 1.96 4.10
C THR A 261 14.99 1.17 4.43
N VAL A 262 15.16 -0.13 4.56
CA VAL A 262 14.13 -1.05 5.09
C VAL A 262 14.36 -1.19 6.58
N THR A 263 13.34 -0.89 7.38
CA THR A 263 13.34 -1.14 8.83
C THR A 263 12.18 -2.08 9.16
N ILE A 264 12.47 -3.24 9.77
CA ILE A 264 11.44 -4.13 10.31
C ILE A 264 11.33 -3.85 11.81
N TYR A 265 10.16 -3.38 12.22
CA TYR A 265 9.79 -3.21 13.62
C TYR A 265 9.24 -4.50 14.16
N ARG A 266 9.55 -4.83 15.41
CA ARG A 266 9.06 -6.00 16.12
C ARG A 266 8.53 -5.60 17.50
N THR A 267 7.33 -6.05 17.85
CA THR A 267 6.78 -5.79 19.20
C THR A 267 7.57 -6.53 20.26
N THR A 268 7.85 -5.86 21.38
CA THR A 268 8.76 -6.35 22.43
C THR A 268 8.01 -6.87 23.65
N ARG A 269 6.74 -6.52 23.82
CA ARG A 269 5.89 -6.93 24.93
C ARG A 269 4.44 -7.10 24.51
N ARG A 270 3.61 -7.55 25.45
CA ARG A 270 2.15 -7.56 25.32
C ARG A 270 1.54 -6.64 26.38
N ASP A 271 0.45 -6.00 26.02
CA ASP A 271 -0.37 -5.22 26.96
C ASP A 271 -1.22 -6.12 27.85
N ALA A 272 -1.91 -5.53 28.84
CA ALA A 272 -2.73 -6.26 29.81
C ALA A 272 -3.89 -7.04 29.17
N ASP A 273 -4.36 -6.62 27.99
CA ASP A 273 -5.38 -7.33 27.20
C ASP A 273 -4.79 -8.43 26.29
N GLY A 274 -3.47 -8.65 26.37
CA GLY A 274 -2.73 -9.60 25.55
C GLY A 274 -2.39 -9.13 24.14
N SER A 275 -2.67 -7.87 23.79
CA SER A 275 -2.33 -7.27 22.50
C SER A 275 -0.83 -7.08 22.34
N PRO A 276 -0.30 -7.18 21.09
CA PRO A 276 1.10 -6.80 20.83
C PRO A 276 1.34 -5.34 21.20
N ALA A 277 2.50 -5.05 21.78
CA ALA A 277 2.81 -3.70 22.25
C ALA A 277 4.30 -3.38 22.07
N ASP A 278 4.60 -2.07 22.08
CA ASP A 278 5.93 -1.50 22.03
C ASP A 278 6.74 -1.99 20.82
N PRO A 279 6.33 -1.66 19.57
CA PRO A 279 7.10 -1.98 18.38
C PRO A 279 8.40 -1.19 18.36
N ARG A 280 9.54 -1.90 18.18
CA ARG A 280 10.89 -1.33 18.14
C ARG A 280 11.61 -1.79 16.87
N PRO A 281 12.53 -1.00 16.30
CA PRO A 281 13.39 -1.45 15.23
C PRO A 281 14.13 -2.73 15.66
N TRP A 282 14.03 -3.76 14.85
CA TRP A 282 14.68 -5.06 15.08
C TRP A 282 15.69 -5.38 13.99
N PHE A 283 15.38 -5.05 12.75
CA PHE A 283 16.22 -5.26 11.59
C PHE A 283 16.25 -4.00 10.74
N GLU A 284 17.41 -3.64 10.24
CA GLU A 284 17.55 -2.50 9.32
C GLU A 284 18.62 -2.82 8.27
N VAL A 285 18.31 -2.48 7.01
CA VAL A 285 19.26 -2.55 5.90
C VAL A 285 19.01 -1.40 4.93
N SER A 286 20.10 -0.88 4.36
CA SER A 286 20.01 0.18 3.35
C SER A 286 20.68 -0.25 2.05
N TYR A 287 20.13 0.23 0.95
CA TYR A 287 20.68 0.02 -0.39
C TYR A 287 20.43 1.26 -1.28
N PRO A 288 21.21 1.45 -2.37
CA PRO A 288 20.95 2.54 -3.30
C PRO A 288 19.52 2.46 -3.84
N GLY A 289 18.75 3.55 -3.68
CA GLY A 289 17.38 3.70 -4.15
C GLY A 289 17.31 4.55 -5.41
N ARG A 290 16.13 4.65 -5.99
CA ARG A 290 15.80 5.62 -7.03
C ARG A 290 14.80 6.62 -6.46
N PRO A 291 15.03 7.95 -6.63
CA PRO A 291 14.02 8.92 -6.25
C PRO A 291 12.67 8.61 -6.93
N ALA A 292 11.61 8.57 -6.13
CA ALA A 292 10.24 8.39 -6.56
C ALA A 292 9.86 7.05 -7.22
N TYR A 293 10.73 6.07 -7.29
CA TYR A 293 10.39 4.72 -7.71
C TYR A 293 11.01 3.69 -6.78
N ILE A 294 10.19 2.86 -6.20
CA ILE A 294 10.61 1.72 -5.38
C ILE A 294 9.42 0.78 -5.21
N HIS A 295 9.68 -0.51 -5.47
CA HIS A 295 8.89 -1.55 -4.84
C HIS A 295 9.52 -1.83 -3.48
N ALA A 296 8.70 -1.70 -2.46
CA ALA A 296 9.10 -1.83 -1.07
C ALA A 296 9.14 -3.32 -0.66
N VAL A 297 9.34 -3.56 0.63
CA VAL A 297 8.92 -4.83 1.22
C VAL A 297 7.40 -4.84 1.28
N GLU A 298 6.77 -5.65 0.43
CA GLU A 298 5.32 -5.65 0.26
C GLU A 298 4.64 -6.85 0.94
N HIS A 299 5.37 -7.94 1.18
CA HIS A 299 4.87 -9.07 1.93
C HIS A 299 5.93 -9.69 2.84
N MET A 300 5.48 -10.14 4.00
CA MET A 300 6.26 -10.96 4.94
C MET A 300 5.39 -12.09 5.48
N ALA A 301 5.97 -13.28 5.65
CA ALA A 301 5.31 -14.40 6.29
C ALA A 301 6.32 -15.34 6.97
N ILE A 302 5.88 -16.04 8.00
CA ILE A 302 6.67 -17.09 8.65
C ILE A 302 6.46 -18.41 7.92
N GLY A 303 7.55 -18.98 7.44
CA GLY A 303 7.55 -20.27 6.76
C GLY A 303 7.31 -21.47 7.68
N PRO A 304 7.05 -22.67 7.10
CA PRO A 304 6.93 -23.90 7.84
C PRO A 304 8.18 -24.26 8.67
N ASP A 305 9.33 -23.76 8.26
CA ASP A 305 10.63 -23.90 8.96
C ASP A 305 10.80 -22.90 10.13
N GLY A 306 9.86 -21.98 10.32
CA GLY A 306 9.90 -20.95 11.36
C GLY A 306 10.67 -19.70 11.01
N MET A 307 11.24 -19.63 9.82
CA MET A 307 11.97 -18.47 9.35
C MET A 307 11.02 -17.41 8.80
N LEU A 308 11.44 -16.13 8.88
CA LEU A 308 10.73 -15.02 8.28
C LEU A 308 11.17 -14.87 6.81
N TYR A 309 10.22 -14.97 5.91
CA TYR A 309 10.41 -14.67 4.50
C TYR A 309 9.93 -13.26 4.20
N VAL A 310 10.70 -12.51 3.41
CA VAL A 310 10.49 -11.09 3.13
C VAL A 310 10.62 -10.85 1.64
N GLY A 311 9.55 -10.45 0.98
CA GLY A 311 9.55 -10.07 -0.42
C GLY A 311 10.06 -8.64 -0.58
N ASN A 312 11.32 -8.45 -0.95
CA ASN A 312 11.88 -7.12 -1.22
C ASN A 312 11.87 -6.85 -2.72
N GLY A 313 11.03 -5.91 -3.13
CA GLY A 313 10.79 -5.61 -4.53
C GLY A 313 11.95 -4.92 -5.24
N ALA A 314 11.77 -4.73 -6.54
CA ALA A 314 12.77 -4.14 -7.42
C ALA A 314 12.94 -2.64 -7.16
N ARG A 315 14.16 -2.15 -7.31
CA ARG A 315 14.47 -0.71 -7.28
C ARG A 315 14.31 -0.05 -8.65
N THR A 316 14.09 -0.83 -9.70
CA THR A 316 13.89 -0.38 -11.08
C THR A 316 12.65 -1.02 -11.68
N ASP A 317 12.09 -0.40 -12.73
CA ASP A 317 10.97 -1.01 -13.44
C ASP A 317 11.40 -2.14 -14.38
N GLY A 318 12.53 -2.00 -15.05
CA GLY A 318 13.05 -2.98 -16.03
C GLY A 318 14.55 -3.25 -15.93
N GLY A 319 15.17 -3.05 -14.76
CA GLY A 319 16.58 -3.38 -14.49
C GLY A 319 17.60 -2.46 -15.15
N PHE A 320 17.19 -1.43 -15.87
CA PHE A 320 18.12 -0.54 -16.56
C PHE A 320 18.84 0.42 -15.62
N SER A 321 20.07 0.74 -15.95
CA SER A 321 20.84 1.82 -15.32
C SER A 321 20.82 3.06 -16.21
N ASP A 322 20.84 4.22 -15.57
CA ASP A 322 20.99 5.50 -16.24
C ASP A 322 22.23 6.21 -15.70
N PRO A 323 23.30 6.35 -16.49
CA PRO A 323 24.55 6.95 -16.00
C PRO A 323 24.39 8.40 -15.53
N GLU A 324 23.44 9.14 -16.11
CA GLU A 324 23.22 10.56 -15.83
C GLU A 324 21.89 10.82 -15.10
N GLY A 325 21.05 9.82 -14.96
CA GLY A 325 19.72 9.93 -14.41
C GLY A 325 19.59 9.45 -12.96
N PRO A 326 18.36 9.37 -12.48
CA PRO A 326 18.05 8.90 -11.12
C PRO A 326 18.46 7.43 -10.85
N PHE A 327 18.89 6.69 -11.87
CA PHE A 327 19.44 5.32 -11.77
C PHE A 327 20.97 5.25 -11.86
N ALA A 328 21.65 6.37 -11.69
CA ALA A 328 23.11 6.33 -11.59
C ALA A 328 23.53 5.33 -10.51
N GLY A 329 24.36 4.34 -10.89
CA GLY A 329 24.80 3.29 -9.99
C GLY A 329 24.26 1.88 -10.26
N GLY A 330 23.64 1.65 -11.42
CA GLY A 330 23.30 0.29 -11.90
C GLY A 330 21.85 -0.14 -11.65
N GLY A 331 21.48 -1.28 -12.20
CA GLY A 331 20.18 -1.92 -12.12
C GLY A 331 19.84 -2.40 -10.70
N GLU A 332 19.46 -3.66 -10.56
CA GLU A 332 19.16 -4.25 -9.25
C GLU A 332 20.41 -4.46 -8.40
N THR A 333 20.24 -4.49 -7.09
CA THR A 333 21.30 -4.87 -6.14
C THR A 333 21.15 -6.35 -5.77
N PRO A 334 22.15 -6.98 -5.12
CA PRO A 334 22.03 -8.38 -4.69
C PRO A 334 20.86 -8.67 -3.75
N ILE A 335 20.31 -7.64 -3.09
CA ILE A 335 19.24 -7.75 -2.10
C ILE A 335 17.93 -7.08 -2.54
N THR A 336 17.79 -6.69 -3.80
CA THR A 336 16.55 -6.18 -4.40
C THR A 336 16.01 -7.14 -5.44
N ALA A 337 14.74 -7.05 -5.81
CA ALA A 337 14.06 -7.98 -6.70
C ALA A 337 14.26 -9.45 -6.26
N CYS A 338 14.03 -9.74 -4.98
CA CYS A 338 14.34 -11.04 -4.40
C CYS A 338 13.52 -11.34 -3.14
N LEU A 339 13.56 -12.58 -2.70
CA LEU A 339 13.08 -13.03 -1.40
C LEU A 339 14.24 -13.14 -0.42
N TRP A 340 14.13 -12.49 0.73
CA TRP A 340 15.01 -12.71 1.86
C TRP A 340 14.45 -13.78 2.78
N ARG A 341 15.33 -14.48 3.48
CA ARG A 341 15.03 -15.36 4.58
C ARG A 341 15.83 -14.93 5.79
N LEU A 342 15.16 -14.63 6.90
CA LEU A 342 15.72 -14.10 8.14
C LEU A 342 15.34 -15.02 9.31
N ASP A 343 16.21 -15.18 10.29
CA ASP A 343 15.88 -15.89 11.54
C ASP A 343 15.21 -14.90 12.52
N PRO A 344 13.90 -15.02 12.81
CA PRO A 344 13.19 -14.11 13.70
C PRO A 344 13.61 -14.27 15.18
N GLU A 345 14.39 -15.30 15.52
CA GLU A 345 14.87 -15.53 16.88
C GLU A 345 16.21 -14.84 17.16
N VAL A 346 16.91 -14.39 16.12
CA VAL A 346 18.18 -13.68 16.21
C VAL A 346 17.91 -12.16 16.30
N GLU A 347 18.61 -11.45 17.18
CA GLU A 347 18.43 -9.99 17.36
C GLU A 347 18.99 -9.16 16.20
N LYS A 348 19.96 -9.69 15.47
CA LYS A 348 20.53 -9.06 14.26
C LYS A 348 20.70 -10.15 13.19
N PRO A 349 19.62 -10.53 12.53
CA PRO A 349 19.70 -11.57 11.50
C PRO A 349 20.48 -11.10 10.29
N GLU A 350 21.17 -12.02 9.65
CA GLU A 350 21.78 -11.81 8.35
C GLU A 350 20.76 -12.13 7.24
N ILE A 351 20.86 -11.44 6.11
CA ILE A 351 20.03 -11.71 4.95
C ILE A 351 20.56 -12.94 4.24
N GLU A 352 19.75 -13.99 4.22
CA GLU A 352 19.88 -15.05 3.23
C GLU A 352 19.01 -14.66 2.02
N VAL A 353 19.60 -14.47 0.84
CA VAL A 353 18.85 -14.32 -0.41
C VAL A 353 18.33 -15.69 -0.82
N TYR A 354 17.05 -15.94 -0.57
CA TYR A 354 16.42 -17.25 -0.78
C TYR A 354 16.15 -17.52 -2.27
N ALA A 355 15.62 -16.52 -2.99
CA ALA A 355 15.34 -16.58 -4.42
C ALA A 355 15.55 -15.19 -5.04
N GLN A 356 15.90 -15.12 -6.31
CA GLN A 356 16.21 -13.89 -7.04
C GLN A 356 15.37 -13.73 -8.30
N GLY A 357 15.39 -12.54 -8.88
CA GLY A 357 14.71 -12.28 -10.14
C GLY A 357 13.18 -12.16 -9.99
N ILE A 358 12.72 -11.68 -8.86
CA ILE A 358 11.32 -11.48 -8.51
C ILE A 358 11.10 -9.97 -8.36
N ARG A 359 10.40 -9.35 -9.34
CA ARG A 359 10.25 -7.89 -9.39
C ARG A 359 9.44 -7.33 -8.23
N ASN A 360 8.28 -7.93 -7.97
CA ASN A 360 7.36 -7.44 -6.95
C ASN A 360 6.55 -8.60 -6.35
N ALA A 361 7.09 -9.21 -5.30
CA ALA A 361 6.47 -10.29 -4.54
C ALA A 361 5.34 -9.75 -3.65
N TYR A 362 4.14 -9.57 -4.19
CA TYR A 362 3.04 -8.96 -3.45
C TYR A 362 2.36 -9.92 -2.46
N GLY A 363 2.35 -11.21 -2.75
CA GLY A 363 1.83 -12.23 -1.85
C GLY A 363 2.51 -13.58 -2.03
N PHE A 364 2.67 -14.33 -0.96
CA PHE A 364 3.10 -15.73 -1.00
C PHE A 364 2.55 -16.50 0.20
N CYS A 365 2.30 -17.77 -0.01
CA CYS A 365 1.88 -18.71 1.03
C CYS A 365 2.43 -20.10 0.75
N TRP A 366 2.31 -21.00 1.72
CA TRP A 366 2.69 -22.40 1.58
C TRP A 366 1.47 -23.29 1.48
N ASN A 367 1.57 -24.33 0.66
CA ASN A 367 0.59 -25.40 0.61
C ASN A 367 0.86 -26.47 1.70
N ASP A 368 0.05 -27.51 1.71
CA ASP A 368 0.15 -28.66 2.62
C ASP A 368 1.42 -29.51 2.44
N ARG A 369 2.14 -29.34 1.32
CA ARG A 369 3.43 -29.98 1.05
C ARG A 369 4.63 -29.11 1.43
N GLY A 370 4.37 -27.92 1.97
CA GLY A 370 5.42 -26.95 2.30
C GLY A 370 6.02 -26.24 1.09
N GLU A 371 5.37 -26.28 -0.08
CA GLU A 371 5.79 -25.58 -1.29
C GLU A 371 5.27 -24.15 -1.25
N MET A 372 6.15 -23.18 -1.53
CA MET A 372 5.79 -21.76 -1.55
C MET A 372 5.28 -21.36 -2.93
N ILE A 373 4.08 -20.80 -2.98
CA ILE A 373 3.49 -20.21 -4.18
C ILE A 373 3.40 -18.70 -3.98
N LEU A 374 3.85 -17.94 -4.99
CA LEU A 374 4.02 -16.49 -4.93
C LEU A 374 3.34 -15.80 -6.12
N THR A 375 2.63 -14.69 -5.84
CA THR A 375 2.10 -13.78 -6.84
C THR A 375 3.08 -12.64 -7.09
N GLU A 376 3.27 -12.27 -8.36
CA GLU A 376 4.24 -11.26 -8.78
C GLU A 376 3.65 -10.27 -9.76
N ASN A 377 3.92 -8.99 -9.53
CA ASN A 377 3.52 -7.91 -10.43
C ASN A 377 4.68 -7.51 -11.34
N GLY A 378 4.40 -7.47 -12.63
CA GLY A 378 5.35 -7.22 -13.71
C GLY A 378 5.71 -5.76 -13.94
N PRO A 379 6.62 -5.53 -14.91
CA PRO A 379 6.96 -4.19 -15.39
C PRO A 379 5.75 -3.44 -15.95
N ASP A 380 5.84 -2.10 -15.99
CA ASP A 380 4.83 -1.25 -16.66
C ASP A 380 4.74 -1.52 -18.18
N ALA A 381 5.64 -2.33 -18.73
CA ALA A 381 5.51 -2.93 -20.05
C ALA A 381 4.36 -3.96 -20.07
N HIS A 382 3.64 -4.02 -21.19
CA HIS A 382 2.48 -4.90 -21.33
C HIS A 382 2.86 -6.38 -21.42
N ALA A 383 2.98 -7.04 -20.26
CA ALA A 383 3.29 -8.47 -20.10
C ALA A 383 2.38 -9.10 -19.04
N PRO A 384 2.05 -10.41 -19.17
CA PRO A 384 1.30 -11.13 -18.15
C PRO A 384 1.97 -11.07 -16.78
N GLU A 385 1.15 -10.99 -15.73
CA GLU A 385 1.59 -11.12 -14.34
C GLU A 385 1.83 -12.58 -13.97
N GLU A 386 2.66 -12.83 -12.95
CA GLU A 386 3.14 -14.19 -12.69
C GLU A 386 2.60 -14.82 -11.41
N LEU A 387 2.49 -16.15 -11.46
CA LEU A 387 2.38 -17.04 -10.31
C LEU A 387 3.58 -17.99 -10.34
N ASN A 388 4.36 -18.03 -9.29
CA ASN A 388 5.63 -18.76 -9.24
C ASN A 388 5.65 -19.81 -8.12
N LEU A 389 6.16 -21.02 -8.42
CA LEU A 389 6.63 -21.97 -7.41
C LEU A 389 8.03 -21.55 -6.98
N ILE A 390 8.18 -21.12 -5.73
CA ILE A 390 9.45 -20.60 -5.24
C ILE A 390 10.31 -21.70 -4.62
N GLU A 391 11.52 -21.86 -5.15
CA GLU A 391 12.55 -22.78 -4.69
C GLU A 391 13.82 -22.01 -4.32
N ARG A 392 14.52 -22.50 -3.30
CA ARG A 392 15.77 -21.90 -2.83
C ARG A 392 16.85 -21.89 -3.93
N GLY A 393 17.51 -20.75 -4.09
CA GLY A 393 18.64 -20.58 -5.05
C GLY A 393 18.21 -20.44 -6.50
N ARG A 394 16.91 -20.34 -6.81
CA ARG A 394 16.41 -20.13 -8.16
C ARG A 394 16.35 -18.65 -8.53
N HIS A 395 16.36 -18.40 -9.84
CA HIS A 395 16.19 -17.09 -10.45
C HIS A 395 14.94 -17.08 -11.35
N TYR A 396 14.02 -16.12 -11.13
CA TYR A 396 12.70 -16.06 -11.77
C TYR A 396 12.65 -15.11 -12.99
N GLY A 397 13.79 -14.57 -13.40
CA GLY A 397 13.94 -13.88 -14.69
C GLY A 397 14.20 -12.39 -14.55
N PHE A 398 13.45 -11.66 -13.73
CA PHE A 398 13.60 -10.21 -13.60
C PHE A 398 15.03 -9.82 -13.17
N PRO A 399 15.67 -8.79 -13.74
CA PRO A 399 15.13 -7.84 -14.72
C PRO A 399 15.27 -8.29 -16.19
N TYR A 400 15.94 -9.38 -16.49
CA TYR A 400 16.35 -9.79 -17.81
C TYR A 400 15.20 -10.34 -18.66
N GLN A 401 14.32 -11.08 -18.02
CA GLN A 401 13.12 -11.69 -18.59
C GLN A 401 11.98 -11.57 -17.59
N PHE A 402 10.77 -11.39 -18.08
CA PHE A 402 9.55 -11.45 -17.30
C PHE A 402 8.47 -12.20 -18.08
N SER A 403 7.68 -13.07 -17.40
CA SER A 403 6.69 -13.91 -18.04
C SER A 403 7.33 -14.85 -19.09
N ASP A 404 6.62 -15.19 -20.13
CA ASP A 404 7.11 -15.94 -21.29
C ASP A 404 7.63 -15.02 -22.41
N TRP A 405 7.95 -13.80 -22.06
CA TRP A 405 8.32 -12.77 -23.01
C TRP A 405 9.66 -13.10 -23.70
N THR A 406 9.63 -13.23 -25.03
CA THR A 406 10.81 -13.54 -25.84
C THR A 406 11.66 -12.30 -26.18
N ARG A 407 11.24 -11.11 -25.72
CA ARG A 407 11.92 -9.83 -25.92
C ARG A 407 12.10 -9.10 -24.59
N LYS A 408 13.03 -8.17 -24.54
CA LYS A 408 13.24 -7.30 -23.38
C LYS A 408 11.97 -6.48 -23.08
N ALA A 409 11.71 -6.24 -21.79
CA ALA A 409 10.63 -5.35 -21.36
C ALA A 409 10.82 -3.94 -21.91
N TYR A 410 12.06 -3.46 -21.89
CA TYR A 410 12.47 -2.17 -22.44
C TYR A 410 13.77 -2.29 -23.22
N GLU A 411 14.03 -1.39 -24.17
CA GLU A 411 15.25 -1.37 -24.99
C GLU A 411 16.53 -1.38 -24.14
N ARG A 412 16.52 -0.66 -23.00
CA ARG A 412 17.66 -0.56 -22.08
C ARG A 412 17.71 -1.64 -21.01
N THR A 413 16.80 -2.60 -21.00
CA THR A 413 16.89 -3.77 -20.11
C THR A 413 18.20 -4.52 -20.36
N PRO A 414 18.98 -4.83 -19.30
CA PRO A 414 20.29 -5.48 -19.47
C PRO A 414 20.17 -6.88 -20.07
N GLU A 415 21.26 -7.37 -20.67
CA GLU A 415 21.41 -8.77 -21.04
C GLU A 415 21.67 -9.62 -19.79
N PRO A 416 21.14 -10.85 -19.72
CA PRO A 416 21.43 -11.74 -18.62
C PRO A 416 22.91 -12.14 -18.60
N PRO A 417 23.50 -12.33 -17.42
CA PRO A 417 24.82 -12.94 -17.29
C PRO A 417 24.89 -14.30 -18.00
N ALA A 418 26.02 -14.60 -18.63
CA ALA A 418 26.21 -15.85 -19.35
C ALA A 418 25.98 -17.06 -18.44
N GLY A 419 25.13 -17.99 -18.86
CA GLY A 419 24.82 -19.22 -18.14
C GLY A 419 23.76 -19.09 -17.04
N LEU A 420 23.22 -17.90 -16.79
CA LEU A 420 22.08 -17.73 -15.88
C LEU A 420 20.86 -18.46 -16.45
N LYS A 421 20.25 -19.32 -15.62
CA LYS A 421 19.03 -20.05 -15.97
C LYS A 421 17.85 -19.45 -15.20
N PHE A 422 16.72 -19.33 -15.90
CA PHE A 422 15.48 -18.84 -15.32
C PHE A 422 14.51 -19.98 -15.02
N THR A 423 13.74 -19.82 -13.96
CA THR A 423 12.56 -20.64 -13.67
C THR A 423 11.36 -19.96 -14.31
N THR A 424 10.59 -20.70 -15.09
CA THR A 424 9.41 -20.17 -15.76
C THR A 424 8.23 -20.09 -14.80
N PRO A 425 7.34 -19.11 -14.97
CA PRO A 425 6.10 -19.02 -14.19
C PRO A 425 5.15 -20.16 -14.51
N ILE A 426 4.16 -20.35 -13.64
CA ILE A 426 3.11 -21.36 -13.78
C ILE A 426 2.17 -20.94 -14.92
N LEU A 427 1.99 -21.81 -15.93
CA LEU A 427 1.09 -21.53 -17.05
C LEU A 427 -0.37 -21.63 -16.61
N ASN A 428 -1.16 -20.64 -17.00
CA ASN A 428 -2.60 -20.65 -16.86
C ASN A 428 -3.26 -21.31 -18.10
N LEU A 429 -3.99 -22.38 -17.87
CA LEU A 429 -4.72 -23.12 -18.89
C LEU A 429 -6.21 -22.70 -18.99
N GLY A 430 -6.58 -21.61 -18.32
CA GLY A 430 -7.95 -21.07 -18.36
C GLY A 430 -8.90 -21.69 -17.36
N PRO A 431 -10.19 -21.34 -17.48
CA PRO A 431 -10.77 -20.45 -18.51
C PRO A 431 -10.56 -18.96 -18.25
N ASP A 432 -10.24 -18.54 -17.01
CA ASP A 432 -10.18 -17.13 -16.62
C ASP A 432 -8.74 -16.67 -16.25
N GLY A 433 -8.63 -15.43 -15.81
CA GLY A 433 -7.39 -14.87 -15.24
C GLY A 433 -6.34 -14.48 -16.28
N GLY A 434 -6.70 -14.26 -17.54
CA GLY A 434 -5.78 -13.90 -18.62
C GLY A 434 -5.70 -14.96 -19.72
N PHE A 435 -6.62 -15.89 -19.72
CA PHE A 435 -6.70 -16.93 -20.74
C PHE A 435 -7.55 -16.46 -21.91
N ASN A 436 -6.95 -16.41 -23.12
CA ASN A 436 -7.62 -16.06 -24.39
C ASN A 436 -7.62 -17.25 -25.38
N GLY A 437 -7.88 -18.46 -24.89
CA GLY A 437 -7.84 -19.69 -25.71
C GLY A 437 -6.44 -20.26 -25.91
N SER A 438 -5.41 -19.64 -25.33
CA SER A 438 -4.03 -20.12 -25.33
C SER A 438 -3.45 -20.05 -23.91
N PRO A 439 -2.56 -20.96 -23.51
CA PRO A 439 -1.85 -20.85 -22.24
C PRO A 439 -1.07 -19.52 -22.14
N VAL A 440 -1.14 -18.88 -20.97
CA VAL A 440 -0.42 -17.63 -20.66
C VAL A 440 0.34 -17.79 -19.35
N ALA A 441 1.35 -16.95 -19.14
CA ALA A 441 2.09 -16.89 -17.88
C ALA A 441 1.22 -16.20 -16.83
N THR A 442 0.36 -16.87 -16.30
CA THR A 442 -0.65 -16.86 -15.23
C THR A 442 -1.75 -15.82 -15.34
N PHE A 443 -1.48 -14.49 -15.25
CA PHE A 443 -2.56 -13.50 -15.12
C PHE A 443 -2.50 -12.42 -16.20
N ASP A 444 -3.65 -11.75 -16.44
CA ASP A 444 -3.72 -10.59 -17.33
C ASP A 444 -2.66 -9.55 -16.99
N PRO A 445 -2.06 -8.89 -18.01
CA PRO A 445 -1.20 -7.74 -17.79
C PRO A 445 -1.88 -6.66 -16.94
N HIS A 446 -1.13 -6.05 -16.04
CA HIS A 446 -1.60 -4.95 -15.19
C HIS A 446 -2.80 -5.29 -14.28
N SER A 447 -3.12 -6.58 -14.10
CA SER A 447 -4.21 -6.99 -13.20
C SER A 447 -3.84 -6.90 -11.72
N CYS A 448 -2.55 -6.75 -11.42
CA CYS A 448 -1.98 -6.57 -10.08
C CYS A 448 -2.47 -7.64 -9.10
N PRO A 449 -2.05 -8.91 -9.25
CA PRO A 449 -2.35 -9.95 -8.29
C PRO A 449 -1.79 -9.58 -6.93
N GLY A 450 -2.66 -9.64 -5.91
CA GLY A 450 -2.37 -9.23 -4.53
C GLY A 450 -1.90 -10.37 -3.65
N GLY A 451 -2.41 -10.40 -2.40
CA GLY A 451 -2.16 -11.50 -1.46
C GLY A 451 -2.63 -12.85 -1.99
N ILE A 452 -2.22 -13.94 -1.34
CA ILE A 452 -2.61 -15.29 -1.72
C ILE A 452 -2.80 -16.15 -0.47
N VAL A 453 -3.82 -17.01 -0.48
CA VAL A 453 -4.03 -18.03 0.56
C VAL A 453 -4.29 -19.39 -0.05
N PHE A 454 -3.81 -20.44 0.62
CA PHE A 454 -4.08 -21.83 0.30
C PHE A 454 -5.28 -22.35 1.10
N LEU A 455 -6.23 -22.99 0.42
CA LEU A 455 -7.43 -23.55 1.04
C LEU A 455 -7.19 -25.02 1.42
N GLY A 456 -6.95 -25.26 2.70
CA GLY A 456 -6.71 -26.60 3.26
C GLY A 456 -8.00 -27.39 3.54
N ASP A 457 -7.91 -28.33 4.49
CA ASP A 457 -8.98 -29.29 4.80
C ASP A 457 -10.27 -28.70 5.38
N ASP A 458 -10.23 -27.48 5.89
CA ASP A 458 -11.41 -26.79 6.41
C ASP A 458 -12.40 -26.33 5.32
N PHE A 459 -12.06 -26.52 4.04
CA PHE A 459 -12.85 -26.07 2.90
C PHE A 459 -13.54 -27.22 2.15
N PRO A 460 -14.66 -26.97 1.42
CA PRO A 460 -15.39 -27.98 0.67
C PRO A 460 -14.51 -28.67 -0.40
N GLU A 461 -14.83 -29.91 -0.75
CA GLU A 461 -14.05 -30.74 -1.67
C GLU A 461 -13.63 -30.03 -2.95
N GLY A 462 -14.49 -29.29 -3.62
CA GLY A 462 -14.16 -28.56 -4.87
C GLY A 462 -13.22 -27.34 -4.69
N TYR A 463 -12.91 -26.98 -3.43
CA TYR A 463 -12.06 -25.83 -3.11
C TYR A 463 -10.77 -26.23 -2.37
N ARG A 464 -10.80 -27.40 -1.73
CA ARG A 464 -9.62 -27.93 -1.02
C ARG A 464 -8.44 -28.10 -1.96
N GLY A 465 -7.24 -27.71 -1.52
CA GLY A 465 -6.03 -27.79 -2.32
C GLY A 465 -5.90 -26.69 -3.40
N THR A 466 -6.78 -25.68 -3.39
CA THR A 466 -6.72 -24.56 -4.31
C THR A 466 -6.28 -23.28 -3.59
N TYR A 467 -6.04 -22.22 -4.36
CA TYR A 467 -5.64 -20.91 -3.84
C TYR A 467 -6.68 -19.86 -4.18
N LEU A 468 -6.77 -18.82 -3.33
CA LEU A 468 -7.48 -17.60 -3.67
C LEU A 468 -6.47 -16.47 -3.87
N VAL A 469 -6.66 -15.72 -4.97
CA VAL A 469 -5.82 -14.59 -5.36
C VAL A 469 -6.72 -13.41 -5.67
N PRO A 470 -6.68 -12.31 -4.91
CA PRO A 470 -7.33 -11.06 -5.27
C PRO A 470 -6.53 -10.38 -6.37
N ARG A 471 -7.22 -9.76 -7.34
CA ARG A 471 -6.58 -8.91 -8.33
C ARG A 471 -7.06 -7.48 -8.13
N PHE A 472 -6.10 -6.62 -7.77
CA PHE A 472 -6.34 -5.21 -7.44
C PHE A 472 -6.90 -4.41 -8.63
N GLY A 473 -6.51 -4.81 -9.83
CA GLY A 473 -6.90 -4.14 -11.07
C GLY A 473 -5.94 -3.02 -11.47
N ASN A 474 -6.04 -2.65 -12.71
CA ASN A 474 -5.10 -1.77 -13.39
C ASN A 474 -5.05 -0.36 -12.76
N LEU A 475 -3.83 0.16 -12.56
CA LEU A 475 -3.56 1.56 -12.21
C LEU A 475 -3.27 2.40 -13.45
N ILE A 476 -2.77 1.76 -14.51
CA ILE A 476 -2.40 2.38 -15.79
C ILE A 476 -3.52 2.07 -16.78
N ARG A 477 -4.02 3.08 -17.50
CA ARG A 477 -5.03 2.87 -18.53
C ARG A 477 -4.42 2.08 -19.68
N THR A 478 -4.98 0.89 -19.95
CA THR A 478 -4.65 0.06 -21.11
C THR A 478 -5.94 -0.25 -21.87
N PRO A 479 -5.87 -0.71 -23.14
CA PRO A 479 -7.04 -1.14 -23.89
C PRO A 479 -7.87 -2.23 -23.20
N ASP A 480 -7.24 -3.05 -22.34
CA ASP A 480 -7.86 -4.17 -21.62
C ASP A 480 -8.30 -3.77 -20.20
N ASP A 481 -9.12 -2.75 -20.10
CA ASP A 481 -9.57 -2.12 -18.83
C ASP A 481 -10.35 -3.06 -17.87
N ALA A 482 -10.61 -4.30 -18.23
CA ALA A 482 -11.48 -5.23 -17.48
C ALA A 482 -10.73 -6.16 -16.51
N ALA A 483 -9.40 -6.21 -16.54
CA ALA A 483 -8.63 -7.14 -15.70
C ALA A 483 -8.59 -6.69 -14.23
N GLY A 484 -8.82 -7.64 -13.33
CA GLY A 484 -8.83 -7.39 -11.88
C GLY A 484 -10.21 -7.03 -11.33
N PHE A 485 -10.24 -6.39 -10.16
CA PHE A 485 -11.43 -6.08 -9.36
C PHE A 485 -12.21 -7.35 -8.97
N ASP A 486 -11.48 -8.42 -8.71
CA ASP A 486 -12.03 -9.75 -8.47
C ASP A 486 -11.16 -10.58 -7.52
N VAL A 487 -11.69 -11.73 -7.13
CA VAL A 487 -10.92 -12.79 -6.50
C VAL A 487 -10.99 -14.02 -7.40
N LEU A 488 -9.83 -14.55 -7.74
CA LEU A 488 -9.67 -15.77 -8.52
C LEU A 488 -9.50 -16.98 -7.60
N ARG A 489 -10.05 -18.13 -8.04
CA ARG A 489 -9.68 -19.45 -7.52
C ARG A 489 -8.69 -20.08 -8.51
N VAL A 490 -7.54 -20.50 -7.98
CA VAL A 490 -6.46 -21.12 -8.74
C VAL A 490 -6.26 -22.56 -8.26
N ALA A 491 -6.50 -23.52 -9.13
CA ALA A 491 -6.22 -24.93 -8.89
C ALA A 491 -4.94 -25.32 -9.60
N LEU A 492 -3.98 -25.89 -8.86
CA LEU A 492 -2.70 -26.33 -9.43
C LEU A 492 -2.69 -27.84 -9.64
N SER A 493 -2.18 -28.26 -10.79
CA SER A 493 -1.89 -29.66 -11.11
C SER A 493 -0.51 -29.76 -11.75
N ARG A 494 0.10 -30.94 -11.68
CA ARG A 494 1.37 -31.19 -12.36
C ARG A 494 1.13 -31.82 -13.72
N ASP A 495 1.89 -31.37 -14.71
CA ASP A 495 1.91 -32.00 -16.04
C ASP A 495 2.77 -33.28 -16.04
N ALA A 496 2.94 -33.90 -17.20
CA ALA A 496 3.73 -35.12 -17.39
C ALA A 496 5.23 -34.94 -17.08
N ALA A 497 5.74 -33.69 -17.15
CA ALA A 497 7.12 -33.34 -16.81
C ALA A 497 7.28 -32.98 -15.32
N GLY A 498 6.18 -32.95 -14.55
CA GLY A 498 6.16 -32.57 -13.15
C GLY A 498 6.07 -31.07 -12.89
N ALA A 499 5.95 -30.23 -13.92
CA ALA A 499 5.78 -28.80 -13.79
C ALA A 499 4.33 -28.45 -13.41
N TYR A 500 4.16 -27.38 -12.59
CA TYR A 500 2.84 -26.90 -12.25
C TYR A 500 2.17 -26.20 -13.44
N GLN A 501 0.86 -26.46 -13.55
CA GLN A 501 -0.06 -25.75 -14.42
C GLN A 501 -1.28 -25.31 -13.60
N ALA A 502 -1.83 -24.15 -13.90
CA ALA A 502 -2.96 -23.57 -13.20
C ALA A 502 -4.24 -23.67 -14.03
N ARG A 503 -5.35 -24.04 -13.36
CA ARG A 503 -6.71 -23.76 -13.85
C ARG A 503 -7.29 -22.64 -13.00
N VAL A 504 -7.63 -21.57 -13.66
CA VAL A 504 -8.04 -20.32 -13.01
C VAL A 504 -9.52 -20.04 -13.31
N ASN A 505 -10.28 -19.74 -12.26
CA ASN A 505 -11.70 -19.35 -12.37
C ASN A 505 -11.93 -18.08 -11.56
N THR A 506 -12.71 -17.14 -12.09
CA THR A 506 -13.22 -16.00 -11.34
C THR A 506 -14.20 -16.48 -10.28
N LEU A 507 -13.90 -16.21 -9.02
CA LEU A 507 -14.73 -16.64 -7.89
C LEU A 507 -15.70 -15.55 -7.44
N LEU A 508 -15.23 -14.31 -7.32
CA LEU A 508 -16.01 -13.16 -6.86
C LEU A 508 -15.72 -11.95 -7.76
N LYS A 509 -16.77 -11.39 -8.37
CA LYS A 509 -16.73 -10.19 -9.23
C LYS A 509 -18.14 -9.60 -9.35
N PRO A 510 -18.33 -8.25 -9.34
CA PRO A 510 -17.30 -7.23 -9.12
C PRO A 510 -16.99 -7.04 -7.63
N LEU A 511 -15.75 -6.63 -7.35
CA LEU A 511 -15.33 -6.13 -6.05
C LEU A 511 -14.81 -4.69 -6.19
N GLY A 512 -14.52 -4.01 -5.10
CA GLY A 512 -13.72 -2.80 -5.10
C GLY A 512 -12.30 -3.11 -5.59
N ARG A 513 -11.27 -2.53 -5.00
CA ARG A 513 -9.89 -2.95 -5.27
C ARG A 513 -9.45 -3.96 -4.22
N PRO A 514 -9.67 -5.27 -4.42
CA PRO A 514 -9.23 -6.27 -3.46
C PRO A 514 -7.71 -6.40 -3.55
N ILE A 515 -7.04 -6.21 -2.41
CA ILE A 515 -5.58 -6.14 -2.34
C ILE A 515 -4.98 -7.30 -1.56
N ASP A 516 -5.70 -7.81 -0.57
CA ASP A 516 -5.20 -8.87 0.30
C ASP A 516 -6.29 -9.88 0.66
N VAL A 517 -5.88 -11.11 0.90
CA VAL A 517 -6.72 -12.19 1.43
C VAL A 517 -6.02 -12.85 2.62
N HIS A 518 -6.80 -13.22 3.63
CA HIS A 518 -6.24 -13.78 4.86
C HIS A 518 -7.15 -14.86 5.46
N LEU A 519 -6.54 -15.94 5.96
CA LEU A 519 -7.24 -17.00 6.67
C LEU A 519 -7.30 -16.67 8.17
N ALA A 520 -8.51 -16.61 8.73
CA ALA A 520 -8.67 -16.46 10.17
C ALA A 520 -9.88 -17.28 10.66
N GLY A 521 -9.59 -18.33 11.41
CA GLY A 521 -10.59 -19.30 11.83
C GLY A 521 -10.87 -20.38 10.77
N ARG A 522 -11.57 -21.43 11.15
CA ARG A 522 -11.87 -22.58 10.28
C ARG A 522 -12.84 -22.21 9.17
N GLY A 523 -12.49 -22.55 7.93
CA GLY A 523 -13.32 -22.36 6.76
C GLY A 523 -13.70 -20.91 6.47
N ARG A 524 -12.85 -19.94 6.84
CA ARG A 524 -13.09 -18.51 6.64
C ARG A 524 -11.91 -17.83 5.96
N VAL A 525 -12.21 -17.11 4.90
CA VAL A 525 -11.29 -16.22 4.20
C VAL A 525 -11.80 -14.79 4.36
N TYR A 526 -10.91 -13.90 4.73
CA TYR A 526 -11.19 -12.47 4.74
C TYR A 526 -10.56 -11.84 3.51
N ILE A 527 -11.29 -10.92 2.88
CA ILE A 527 -10.89 -10.20 1.67
C ILE A 527 -10.84 -8.72 2.03
N LEU A 528 -9.70 -8.08 1.79
CA LEU A 528 -9.48 -6.67 2.01
C LEU A 528 -9.67 -5.91 0.69
N GLU A 529 -10.71 -5.09 0.59
CA GLU A 529 -10.82 -4.08 -0.46
C GLU A 529 -10.10 -2.80 -0.01
N TYR A 530 -9.07 -2.39 -0.75
CA TYR A 530 -8.31 -1.16 -0.49
C TYR A 530 -9.16 0.09 -0.66
N SER A 531 -9.98 0.12 -1.73
CA SER A 531 -10.87 1.21 -2.04
C SER A 531 -12.17 0.71 -2.68
N ARG A 532 -13.18 1.58 -2.80
CA ARG A 532 -14.52 1.23 -3.29
C ARG A 532 -14.62 1.06 -4.80
N GLY A 533 -13.71 1.68 -5.55
CA GLY A 533 -13.87 1.75 -7.00
C GLY A 533 -13.62 0.42 -7.71
N THR A 534 -14.31 0.22 -8.81
CA THR A 534 -14.29 -1.01 -9.64
C THR A 534 -13.72 -0.76 -11.03
N HIS A 535 -12.97 0.33 -11.23
CA HIS A 535 -12.44 0.75 -12.53
C HIS A 535 -11.08 1.45 -12.35
N ASN A 536 -10.37 1.63 -13.44
CA ASN A 536 -9.08 2.33 -13.44
C ASN A 536 -9.16 3.71 -12.80
N GLY A 537 -8.12 4.09 -12.06
CA GLY A 537 -8.10 5.31 -11.26
C GLY A 537 -8.88 5.24 -9.94
N ALA A 538 -9.62 4.16 -9.70
CA ALA A 538 -10.42 3.98 -8.49
C ALA A 538 -9.59 3.79 -7.21
N SER A 539 -8.26 3.66 -7.30
CA SER A 539 -7.35 3.68 -6.15
C SER A 539 -7.46 4.98 -5.34
N TYR A 540 -7.90 6.06 -5.97
CA TYR A 540 -8.15 7.36 -5.32
C TYR A 540 -9.55 7.45 -4.68
N SER A 541 -10.40 6.44 -4.87
CA SER A 541 -11.72 6.40 -4.24
C SER A 541 -11.59 6.27 -2.71
N PRO A 542 -12.67 6.55 -1.97
CA PRO A 542 -12.68 6.35 -0.52
C PRO A 542 -12.28 4.96 -0.08
N PRO A 543 -11.89 4.78 1.19
CA PRO A 543 -11.49 3.49 1.73
C PRO A 543 -12.52 2.40 1.47
N GLY A 544 -12.03 1.19 1.23
CA GLY A 544 -12.82 -0.01 0.99
C GLY A 544 -13.41 -0.62 2.28
N ARG A 545 -13.50 -1.93 2.29
CA ARG A 545 -14.11 -2.72 3.38
C ARG A 545 -13.38 -4.06 3.54
N VAL A 546 -13.69 -4.75 4.63
CA VAL A 546 -13.32 -6.14 4.84
C VAL A 546 -14.54 -7.01 4.61
N LEU A 547 -14.40 -8.02 3.75
CA LEU A 547 -15.42 -9.05 3.48
C LEU A 547 -15.02 -10.37 4.13
N GLU A 548 -16.02 -11.19 4.49
CA GLU A 548 -15.82 -12.57 4.93
C GLU A 548 -16.48 -13.51 3.93
N LEU A 549 -15.70 -14.43 3.38
CA LEU A 549 -16.16 -15.60 2.65
C LEU A 549 -16.04 -16.82 3.59
N ALA A 550 -17.15 -17.35 4.03
CA ALA A 550 -17.17 -18.45 5.01
C ALA A 550 -17.89 -19.68 4.45
N VAL A 551 -17.39 -20.87 4.78
CA VAL A 551 -18.10 -22.12 4.48
C VAL A 551 -19.49 -22.08 5.11
N ALA A 552 -20.53 -22.32 4.33
CA ALA A 552 -21.90 -22.34 4.80
C ALA A 552 -22.07 -23.46 5.84
N LYS A 553 -22.75 -23.15 6.94
CA LYS A 553 -23.14 -24.21 7.90
C LYS A 553 -24.19 -25.09 7.22
N SER A 554 -23.91 -26.39 7.18
CA SER A 554 -24.88 -27.42 6.77
C SER A 554 -26.08 -27.46 7.72
#